data_e2abc95b8348d83229ec9a948daac668
#
_entry.id   e2abc95b8348d83229ec9a948daac668
#
_cell.length_a   1.000
_cell.length_b   1.000
_cell.length_c   1.000
_cell.angle_alpha   90.00
_cell.angle_beta   90.00
_cell.angle_gamma   90.00
#
_symmetry.space_group_name_H-M   'P 1'
#
loop_
_entity.id
_entity.type
_entity.pdbx_description
1 polymer ?
#
loop_
_entity_poly.entity_id
_entity_poly.type
_entity_poly.pdbx_seq_one_letter_code
_entity_poly.pdbx_strand_id
1 'polypeptide(L)'
;LQAEPQGEVWLKGTEVVPADRWQKEGSLWKTTSEQSFCRVCTTNADPKKEGMAAYPEQAFINDEPLKQVARKEDVKPGTFYVDDPNPTTLKDPKNENNRLGFNIPPAHQVTYYLGSDPTQGTAEISKYTRALTSTGKRFKMRGINVAQFSPNQVWDFKDPRLGSESGPVAVSINGADSVIQDSTFAQSATSSFFFNHAENGRFVNNKVLDNGGAGMGGNYSHNLTIENSEFSGNNAEGFLTNGSLCTAYCGIADVKITHAKSVTFRGNKVDYSQKKVNHTDKNNKMPIAFWCDEGCIGTATVNNFFTNVGQAVGYEVSSGGVIASNIIESSGAGINVMGSDKVKIYNNTISRTFRPINIGEDKRAKGCNAYDTNKKCISGEKWSQSQKLSWDTTGTQLYNNIISSRLTVQNDSSGPYWAYPIRTIGADNLDGSAKLYSNDLFEGMDYDAFYRSRPQAEPYVLTWDLKDKPDPVNILFSRTSEIASNPAVNKKIDGLERHALDQFGARSANPFFVKEADGDADFKKSDYHLKAGSPARGSGKALPADVAKAIDPSGTTVKPNAAVDRGALVNPMMKAQ
;
A
#
# COMPACT_ATOMS: atom_id res chain seq x y z
N LEU A 1 8.84 0.30 -27.31
CA LEU A 1 7.88 1.39 -27.52
C LEU A 1 8.47 2.68 -26.94
N GLN A 2 8.46 3.73 -27.71
CA GLN A 2 8.93 5.05 -27.25
C GLN A 2 8.11 6.14 -27.94
N ALA A 3 7.68 7.13 -27.17
CA ALA A 3 7.07 8.35 -27.72
C ALA A 3 8.15 9.21 -28.40
N GLU A 4 7.77 9.93 -29.43
CA GLU A 4 8.60 10.98 -30.01
C GLU A 4 8.95 12.04 -28.96
N PRO A 5 10.15 12.65 -28.99
CA PRO A 5 10.61 13.54 -27.91
C PRO A 5 9.73 14.75 -27.61
N GLN A 6 8.83 15.13 -28.54
CA GLN A 6 7.91 16.26 -28.39
C GLN A 6 6.44 15.85 -28.42
N GLY A 7 6.13 14.55 -28.47
CA GLY A 7 4.77 14.02 -28.54
C GLY A 7 4.30 13.46 -27.21
N GLU A 8 3.13 13.86 -26.76
CA GLU A 8 2.42 13.18 -25.69
C GLU A 8 1.57 12.06 -26.31
N VAL A 9 1.87 10.81 -25.95
CA VAL A 9 1.19 9.62 -26.47
C VAL A 9 0.35 9.00 -25.38
N TRP A 10 -0.95 8.87 -25.64
CA TRP A 10 -1.90 8.17 -24.77
C TRP A 10 -2.50 6.96 -25.47
N LEU A 11 -2.45 5.82 -24.79
CA LEU A 11 -3.25 4.64 -25.08
C LEU A 11 -4.47 4.68 -24.16
N LYS A 12 -5.66 4.86 -24.74
CA LYS A 12 -6.92 4.91 -23.97
C LYS A 12 -7.74 3.64 -24.15
N GLY A 13 -8.35 3.18 -23.07
CA GLY A 13 -9.23 2.02 -23.03
C GLY A 13 -10.68 2.31 -23.35
N THR A 14 -10.99 3.55 -23.63
CA THR A 14 -12.31 4.05 -24.00
C THR A 14 -12.45 4.21 -25.52
N GLU A 15 -13.70 4.30 -26.01
CA GLU A 15 -14.02 4.81 -27.34
C GLU A 15 -14.69 6.18 -27.23
N VAL A 16 -14.31 7.09 -28.11
CA VAL A 16 -15.02 8.37 -28.29
C VAL A 16 -16.36 8.08 -28.97
N VAL A 17 -17.43 8.52 -28.36
CA VAL A 17 -18.77 8.36 -28.92
C VAL A 17 -19.16 9.67 -29.63
N PRO A 18 -19.31 9.67 -30.97
CA PRO A 18 -19.73 10.83 -31.73
C PRO A 18 -21.08 11.40 -31.26
N ALA A 19 -21.25 12.70 -31.36
CA ALA A 19 -22.45 13.38 -30.86
C ALA A 19 -23.78 12.87 -31.50
N ASP A 20 -23.74 12.42 -32.75
CA ASP A 20 -24.89 11.85 -33.48
C ASP A 20 -25.29 10.44 -33.03
N ARG A 21 -24.42 9.73 -32.30
CA ARG A 21 -24.77 8.45 -31.69
C ARG A 21 -25.51 8.60 -30.36
N TRP A 22 -25.54 9.78 -29.78
CA TRP A 22 -26.25 10.02 -28.53
C TRP A 22 -27.71 10.36 -28.81
N GLN A 23 -28.62 9.66 -28.12
CA GLN A 23 -30.05 9.87 -28.20
C GLN A 23 -30.57 10.39 -26.86
N LYS A 24 -31.38 11.42 -26.90
CA LYS A 24 -32.02 11.96 -25.71
C LYS A 24 -33.24 11.13 -25.34
N GLU A 25 -33.33 10.74 -24.06
CA GLU A 25 -34.46 10.02 -23.49
C GLU A 25 -34.88 10.69 -22.18
N GLY A 26 -35.89 11.57 -22.27
CA GLY A 26 -36.27 12.45 -21.16
C GLY A 26 -35.15 13.42 -20.79
N SER A 27 -34.68 13.33 -19.53
CA SER A 27 -33.55 14.10 -19.04
C SER A 27 -32.20 13.43 -19.27
N LEU A 28 -32.19 12.18 -19.74
CA LEU A 28 -30.99 11.36 -19.92
C LEU A 28 -30.54 11.33 -21.39
N TRP A 29 -29.25 11.02 -21.54
CA TRP A 29 -28.66 10.72 -22.84
C TRP A 29 -28.28 9.25 -22.89
N LYS A 30 -28.54 8.57 -24.00
CA LYS A 30 -28.19 7.14 -24.16
C LYS A 30 -27.41 6.87 -25.43
N THR A 31 -26.55 5.86 -25.35
CA THR A 31 -25.85 5.25 -26.47
C THR A 31 -25.68 3.76 -26.22
N THR A 32 -25.35 3.00 -27.25
CA THR A 32 -25.06 1.56 -27.12
C THR A 32 -23.61 1.25 -27.44
N SER A 33 -23.07 0.23 -26.79
CA SER A 33 -21.74 -0.32 -27.07
C SER A 33 -21.80 -1.85 -27.01
N GLU A 34 -20.96 -2.50 -27.80
CA GLU A 34 -20.74 -3.94 -27.71
C GLU A 34 -19.55 -4.20 -26.79
N GLN A 35 -19.77 -4.97 -25.71
CA GLN A 35 -18.76 -5.28 -24.71
C GLN A 35 -18.95 -6.66 -24.10
N SER A 36 -17.89 -7.16 -23.44
CA SER A 36 -17.88 -8.38 -22.62
C SER A 36 -17.03 -8.11 -21.38
N PHE A 37 -17.57 -7.36 -20.43
CA PHE A 37 -16.89 -7.10 -19.17
C PHE A 37 -17.34 -8.07 -18.08
N CYS A 38 -16.41 -8.42 -17.19
CA CYS A 38 -16.72 -9.24 -16.04
C CYS A 38 -17.19 -8.37 -14.89
N ARG A 39 -18.47 -8.18 -14.77
CA ARG A 39 -19.10 -7.48 -13.65
C ARG A 39 -19.09 -8.36 -12.41
N VAL A 40 -18.96 -7.71 -11.25
CA VAL A 40 -18.91 -8.37 -9.92
C VAL A 40 -17.91 -9.52 -9.80
N CYS A 41 -16.93 -9.55 -10.68
CA CYS A 41 -15.89 -10.59 -10.71
C CYS A 41 -14.74 -10.33 -9.75
N THR A 42 -14.70 -9.19 -9.08
CA THR A 42 -13.72 -8.94 -8.04
C THR A 42 -14.08 -9.71 -6.78
N THR A 43 -13.08 -10.03 -6.03
CA THR A 43 -13.20 -10.70 -4.75
C THR A 43 -13.91 -9.87 -3.67
N ASN A 44 -14.12 -8.60 -3.91
CA ASN A 44 -14.78 -7.66 -3.01
C ASN A 44 -16.15 -7.20 -3.55
N ALA A 45 -16.81 -8.01 -4.32
CA ALA A 45 -18.03 -7.66 -5.04
C ALA A 45 -19.31 -7.64 -4.18
N ASP A 46 -19.28 -7.03 -3.02
CA ASP A 46 -20.48 -6.79 -2.22
C ASP A 46 -21.05 -5.39 -2.51
N PRO A 47 -22.08 -5.24 -3.37
CA PRO A 47 -22.63 -3.93 -3.71
C PRO A 47 -23.17 -3.15 -2.51
N LYS A 48 -23.56 -3.86 -1.43
CA LYS A 48 -24.03 -3.22 -0.19
C LYS A 48 -22.92 -2.52 0.56
N LYS A 49 -21.67 -3.00 0.42
CA LYS A 49 -20.50 -2.46 1.11
C LYS A 49 -19.66 -1.54 0.20
N GLU A 50 -19.57 -1.87 -1.07
CA GLU A 50 -18.62 -1.24 -1.99
C GLU A 50 -19.28 -0.47 -3.14
N GLY A 51 -20.63 -0.50 -3.22
CA GLY A 51 -21.36 0.19 -4.27
C GLY A 51 -21.01 -0.36 -5.65
N MET A 52 -20.56 0.49 -6.55
CA MET A 52 -20.27 0.12 -7.94
C MET A 52 -18.80 -0.26 -8.20
N ALA A 53 -17.94 -0.32 -7.19
CA ALA A 53 -16.51 -0.61 -7.35
C ALA A 53 -16.20 -1.90 -8.14
N ALA A 54 -17.10 -2.90 -8.05
CA ALA A 54 -16.96 -4.17 -8.77
C ALA A 54 -17.43 -4.15 -10.23
N TYR A 55 -17.87 -3.00 -10.72
CA TYR A 55 -18.36 -2.84 -12.09
C TYR A 55 -17.33 -2.08 -12.91
N PRO A 56 -16.71 -2.71 -13.92
CA PRO A 56 -15.54 -2.14 -14.59
C PRO A 56 -15.85 -1.08 -15.64
N GLU A 57 -17.10 -0.86 -15.96
CA GLU A 57 -17.50 0.14 -16.94
C GLU A 57 -17.20 1.54 -16.43
N GLN A 58 -16.72 2.40 -17.33
CA GLN A 58 -16.42 3.79 -17.08
C GLN A 58 -17.03 4.67 -18.17
N ALA A 59 -17.33 5.91 -17.83
CA ALA A 59 -17.74 6.94 -18.77
C ALA A 59 -17.05 8.25 -18.40
N PHE A 60 -16.65 9.04 -19.40
CA PHE A 60 -15.93 10.29 -19.24
C PHE A 60 -16.55 11.38 -20.13
N ILE A 61 -16.43 12.62 -19.68
CA ILE A 61 -16.67 13.82 -20.52
C ILE A 61 -15.47 14.74 -20.33
N ASN A 62 -14.74 15.02 -21.42
CA ASN A 62 -13.49 15.80 -21.41
C ASN A 62 -12.45 15.23 -20.42
N ASP A 63 -12.25 13.92 -20.43
CA ASP A 63 -11.37 13.16 -19.53
C ASP A 63 -11.78 13.16 -18.05
N GLU A 64 -12.86 13.82 -17.67
CA GLU A 64 -13.40 13.81 -16.31
C GLU A 64 -14.31 12.59 -16.12
N PRO A 65 -14.04 11.74 -15.10
CA PRO A 65 -14.82 10.53 -14.88
C PRO A 65 -16.22 10.84 -14.35
N LEU A 66 -17.22 10.18 -14.90
CA LEU A 66 -18.57 10.15 -14.34
C LEU A 66 -18.69 9.01 -13.32
N LYS A 67 -19.50 9.21 -12.29
CA LYS A 67 -19.73 8.19 -11.27
C LYS A 67 -20.81 7.20 -11.73
N GLN A 68 -20.50 5.89 -11.70
CA GLN A 68 -21.48 4.85 -11.96
C GLN A 68 -22.52 4.74 -10.84
N VAL A 69 -23.79 4.55 -11.20
CA VAL A 69 -24.89 4.29 -10.28
C VAL A 69 -25.55 2.95 -10.57
N ALA A 70 -26.21 2.37 -9.55
CA ALA A 70 -26.75 1.02 -9.63
C ALA A 70 -28.05 0.94 -10.44
N ARG A 71 -28.78 2.04 -10.59
CA ARG A 71 -30.11 2.04 -11.20
C ARG A 71 -30.26 3.26 -12.12
N LYS A 72 -31.05 3.11 -13.18
CA LYS A 72 -31.30 4.17 -14.17
C LYS A 72 -31.97 5.39 -13.55
N GLU A 73 -32.88 5.19 -12.60
CA GLU A 73 -33.57 6.28 -11.90
C GLU A 73 -32.67 7.12 -11.00
N ASP A 74 -31.48 6.63 -10.65
CA ASP A 74 -30.49 7.36 -9.85
C ASP A 74 -29.55 8.25 -10.71
N VAL A 75 -29.70 8.19 -12.05
CA VAL A 75 -28.84 8.95 -12.97
C VAL A 75 -29.18 10.44 -12.92
N LYS A 76 -28.15 11.25 -12.68
CA LYS A 76 -28.20 12.71 -12.61
C LYS A 76 -26.91 13.32 -13.20
N PRO A 77 -26.78 14.63 -13.39
CA PRO A 77 -25.53 15.23 -13.85
C PRO A 77 -24.32 14.75 -13.05
N GLY A 78 -23.24 14.36 -13.74
CA GLY A 78 -22.03 13.78 -13.17
C GLY A 78 -22.11 12.27 -12.91
N THR A 79 -23.21 11.59 -13.29
CA THR A 79 -23.36 10.14 -13.10
C THR A 79 -23.79 9.43 -14.38
N PHE A 80 -23.58 8.10 -14.41
CA PHE A 80 -24.05 7.23 -15.49
C PHE A 80 -24.52 5.88 -14.96
N TYR A 81 -25.32 5.19 -15.78
CA TYR A 81 -25.80 3.82 -15.54
C TYR A 81 -25.57 2.99 -16.80
N VAL A 82 -25.27 1.70 -16.63
CA VAL A 82 -25.17 0.77 -17.75
C VAL A 82 -26.25 -0.31 -17.59
N ASP A 83 -27.13 -0.36 -18.57
CA ASP A 83 -28.12 -1.43 -18.72
C ASP A 83 -27.49 -2.58 -19.49
N ASP A 84 -27.31 -3.70 -18.81
CA ASP A 84 -26.71 -4.92 -19.34
C ASP A 84 -27.75 -6.05 -19.30
N PRO A 85 -28.30 -6.46 -20.45
CA PRO A 85 -29.33 -7.49 -20.52
C PRO A 85 -28.79 -8.92 -20.26
N ASN A 86 -27.45 -9.09 -20.27
CA ASN A 86 -26.82 -10.38 -20.08
C ASN A 86 -25.59 -10.30 -19.17
N PRO A 87 -25.76 -9.91 -17.90
CA PRO A 87 -24.64 -9.65 -16.99
C PRO A 87 -23.92 -10.95 -16.62
N THR A 88 -22.69 -10.80 -16.14
CA THR A 88 -21.92 -11.89 -15.55
C THR A 88 -22.68 -12.53 -14.38
N THR A 89 -22.64 -13.86 -14.31
CA THR A 89 -23.25 -14.62 -13.22
C THR A 89 -22.25 -15.56 -12.55
N LEU A 90 -22.48 -15.88 -11.27
CA LEU A 90 -21.71 -16.91 -10.57
C LEU A 90 -22.03 -18.29 -11.15
N LYS A 91 -21.01 -19.13 -11.40
CA LYS A 91 -21.19 -20.53 -11.83
C LYS A 91 -21.83 -21.37 -10.73
N ASP A 92 -21.51 -21.09 -9.47
CA ASP A 92 -22.13 -21.73 -8.32
C ASP A 92 -22.55 -20.63 -7.32
N PRO A 93 -23.83 -20.23 -7.33
CA PRO A 93 -24.33 -19.19 -6.41
C PRO A 93 -24.25 -19.59 -4.92
N LYS A 94 -24.06 -20.87 -4.61
CA LYS A 94 -23.93 -21.37 -3.23
C LYS A 94 -22.50 -21.25 -2.71
N ASN A 95 -21.53 -21.01 -3.58
CA ASN A 95 -20.12 -20.87 -3.22
C ASN A 95 -19.63 -19.46 -3.53
N GLU A 96 -20.05 -18.50 -2.72
CA GLU A 96 -19.67 -17.09 -2.84
C GLU A 96 -18.14 -16.85 -2.74
N ASN A 97 -17.42 -17.82 -2.18
CA ASN A 97 -15.95 -17.80 -2.08
C ASN A 97 -15.25 -18.41 -3.30
N ASN A 98 -15.99 -18.91 -4.29
CA ASN A 98 -15.39 -19.49 -5.47
C ASN A 98 -14.94 -18.41 -6.46
N ARG A 99 -13.75 -17.90 -6.22
CA ARG A 99 -13.08 -16.82 -7.00
C ARG A 99 -12.90 -17.13 -8.49
N LEU A 100 -13.09 -18.37 -8.91
CA LEU A 100 -12.85 -18.87 -10.27
C LEU A 100 -14.13 -19.24 -11.02
N GLY A 101 -15.28 -18.92 -10.46
CA GLY A 101 -16.56 -19.46 -10.91
C GLY A 101 -17.52 -18.44 -11.51
N PHE A 102 -17.12 -17.67 -12.53
CA PHE A 102 -18.02 -16.77 -13.24
C PHE A 102 -18.39 -17.27 -14.64
N ASN A 103 -19.64 -17.05 -15.04
CA ASN A 103 -20.08 -17.15 -16.42
C ASN A 103 -19.99 -15.73 -17.02
N ILE A 104 -18.94 -15.46 -17.77
CA ILE A 104 -18.74 -14.19 -18.45
C ILE A 104 -19.39 -14.34 -19.83
N PRO A 105 -20.41 -13.56 -20.18
CA PRO A 105 -21.07 -13.66 -21.47
C PRO A 105 -20.11 -13.28 -22.61
N PRO A 106 -20.33 -13.77 -23.84
CA PRO A 106 -19.67 -13.24 -25.02
C PRO A 106 -20.01 -11.76 -25.18
N ALA A 107 -19.28 -11.07 -26.07
CA ALA A 107 -19.58 -9.68 -26.39
C ALA A 107 -21.05 -9.52 -26.84
N HIS A 108 -21.73 -8.57 -26.24
CA HIS A 108 -23.13 -8.26 -26.50
C HIS A 108 -23.41 -6.77 -26.30
N GLN A 109 -24.55 -6.33 -26.79
CA GLN A 109 -24.94 -4.92 -26.73
C GLN A 109 -25.39 -4.54 -25.30
N VAL A 110 -24.82 -3.46 -24.77
CA VAL A 110 -25.27 -2.79 -23.55
C VAL A 110 -25.65 -1.35 -23.86
N THR A 111 -26.43 -0.72 -22.97
CA THR A 111 -26.84 0.68 -23.10
C THR A 111 -26.28 1.52 -21.98
N TYR A 112 -25.55 2.55 -22.33
CA TYR A 112 -25.10 3.59 -21.39
C TYR A 112 -26.12 4.70 -21.29
N TYR A 113 -26.47 5.12 -20.08
CA TYR A 113 -27.31 6.27 -19.77
C TYR A 113 -26.50 7.30 -18.99
N LEU A 114 -26.37 8.50 -19.52
CA LEU A 114 -25.64 9.62 -18.88
C LEU A 114 -26.60 10.69 -18.41
N GLY A 115 -26.35 11.26 -17.24
CA GLY A 115 -27.10 12.41 -16.73
C GLY A 115 -26.56 13.75 -17.18
N SER A 116 -25.30 13.82 -17.61
CA SER A 116 -24.68 15.00 -18.21
C SER A 116 -24.82 14.97 -19.72
N ASP A 117 -24.85 16.16 -20.35
CA ASP A 117 -24.94 16.30 -21.82
C ASP A 117 -23.59 15.93 -22.48
N PRO A 118 -23.53 14.82 -23.22
CA PRO A 118 -22.28 14.33 -23.84
C PRO A 118 -21.92 15.15 -25.10
N THR A 119 -22.81 16.00 -25.59
CA THR A 119 -22.56 16.81 -26.79
C THR A 119 -21.81 18.12 -26.50
N GLN A 120 -21.60 18.43 -25.20
CA GLN A 120 -20.87 19.63 -24.77
C GLN A 120 -19.35 19.39 -24.66
N GLY A 121 -18.86 18.24 -25.09
CA GLY A 121 -17.44 17.90 -25.05
C GLY A 121 -17.15 16.56 -25.69
N THR A 122 -15.97 16.04 -25.47
CA THR A 122 -15.58 14.68 -25.87
C THR A 122 -16.13 13.68 -24.87
N ALA A 123 -17.13 12.91 -25.27
CA ALA A 123 -17.70 11.84 -24.45
C ALA A 123 -17.08 10.48 -24.81
N GLU A 124 -16.63 9.76 -23.83
CA GLU A 124 -15.95 8.48 -23.97
C GLU A 124 -16.58 7.42 -23.05
N ILE A 125 -16.67 6.19 -23.51
CA ILE A 125 -17.17 5.04 -22.73
C ILE A 125 -16.19 3.88 -22.84
N SER A 126 -16.21 2.98 -21.86
CA SER A 126 -15.33 1.79 -21.81
C SER A 126 -15.46 0.94 -23.07
N LYS A 127 -14.30 0.52 -23.60
CA LYS A 127 -14.20 -0.35 -24.77
C LYS A 127 -13.24 -1.51 -24.58
N TYR A 128 -12.08 -1.27 -23.98
CA TYR A 128 -11.00 -2.24 -23.91
C TYR A 128 -10.64 -2.57 -22.47
N THR A 129 -10.36 -3.85 -22.24
CA THR A 129 -9.92 -4.35 -20.92
C THR A 129 -8.42 -4.23 -20.70
N ARG A 130 -7.63 -4.11 -21.79
CA ARG A 130 -6.18 -4.18 -21.73
C ARG A 130 -5.52 -3.36 -22.84
N ALA A 131 -4.45 -2.66 -22.43
CA ALA A 131 -3.60 -1.91 -23.35
C ALA A 131 -2.49 -2.78 -23.95
N LEU A 132 -1.81 -3.55 -23.06
CA LEU A 132 -0.59 -4.24 -23.47
C LEU A 132 -0.33 -5.47 -22.58
N THR A 133 0.11 -6.54 -23.22
CA THR A 133 0.81 -7.66 -22.55
C THR A 133 2.12 -7.92 -23.29
N SER A 134 3.22 -7.99 -22.54
CA SER A 134 4.52 -8.35 -23.10
C SER A 134 5.10 -9.56 -22.36
N THR A 135 5.41 -10.61 -23.11
CA THR A 135 6.11 -11.81 -22.63
C THR A 135 7.59 -11.84 -23.05
N GLY A 136 8.00 -10.87 -23.89
CA GLY A 136 9.36 -10.77 -24.40
C GLY A 136 10.34 -10.21 -23.37
N LYS A 137 11.53 -10.80 -23.29
CA LYS A 137 12.64 -10.26 -22.49
C LYS A 137 13.11 -8.91 -23.04
N ARG A 138 13.61 -8.05 -22.15
CA ARG A 138 14.17 -6.73 -22.49
C ARG A 138 13.18 -5.80 -23.18
N PHE A 139 11.90 -5.93 -22.85
CA PHE A 139 10.89 -4.99 -23.31
C PHE A 139 11.18 -3.59 -22.71
N LYS A 140 11.09 -2.57 -23.55
CA LYS A 140 11.27 -1.18 -23.12
C LYS A 140 10.08 -0.34 -23.53
N MET A 141 9.52 0.42 -22.58
CA MET A 141 8.46 1.40 -22.80
C MET A 141 8.88 2.73 -22.18
N ARG A 142 8.82 3.80 -22.97
CA ARG A 142 9.23 5.12 -22.51
C ARG A 142 8.31 6.22 -23.04
N GLY A 143 7.80 7.08 -22.15
CA GLY A 143 7.01 8.25 -22.51
C GLY A 143 5.65 7.90 -23.13
N ILE A 144 5.13 6.70 -22.90
CA ILE A 144 3.81 6.28 -23.39
C ILE A 144 2.87 6.17 -22.19
N ASN A 145 1.83 6.98 -22.22
CA ASN A 145 0.82 7.02 -21.17
C ASN A 145 -0.32 6.05 -21.47
N VAL A 146 -0.93 5.49 -20.42
CA VAL A 146 -2.00 4.49 -20.50
C VAL A 146 -3.12 4.91 -19.56
N ALA A 147 -4.35 5.02 -20.05
CA ALA A 147 -5.48 5.45 -19.22
C ALA A 147 -6.82 4.81 -19.61
N GLN A 148 -7.76 4.83 -18.66
CA GLN A 148 -9.19 4.56 -18.88
C GLN A 148 -9.49 3.15 -19.41
N PHE A 149 -8.66 2.17 -19.05
CA PHE A 149 -8.94 0.76 -19.35
C PHE A 149 -9.88 0.17 -18.31
N SER A 150 -10.69 -0.81 -18.75
CA SER A 150 -11.63 -1.53 -17.90
C SER A 150 -11.20 -2.99 -17.74
N PRO A 151 -10.10 -3.29 -17.01
CA PRO A 151 -9.60 -4.65 -16.86
C PRO A 151 -10.65 -5.56 -16.23
N ASN A 152 -10.73 -6.79 -16.71
CA ASN A 152 -11.52 -7.82 -16.05
C ASN A 152 -10.97 -8.09 -14.65
N GLN A 153 -11.85 -8.16 -13.67
CA GLN A 153 -11.48 -8.15 -12.25
C GLN A 153 -11.37 -9.57 -11.65
N VAL A 154 -10.94 -10.54 -12.44
CA VAL A 154 -10.78 -11.94 -12.02
C VAL A 154 -9.38 -12.43 -12.32
N TRP A 155 -8.79 -13.10 -11.33
CA TRP A 155 -7.61 -13.94 -11.48
C TRP A 155 -8.06 -15.35 -11.91
N ASP A 156 -8.64 -15.52 -13.10
CA ASP A 156 -8.93 -16.84 -13.62
C ASP A 156 -7.87 -17.24 -14.64
N PHE A 157 -6.89 -17.98 -14.17
CA PHE A 157 -5.80 -18.53 -15.00
C PHE A 157 -6.29 -19.58 -16.04
N LYS A 158 -7.54 -19.97 -16.00
CA LYS A 158 -8.10 -20.97 -16.91
C LYS A 158 -8.97 -20.36 -18.03
N ASP A 159 -9.38 -19.11 -17.90
CA ASP A 159 -10.16 -18.44 -18.93
C ASP A 159 -9.24 -17.65 -19.87
N PRO A 160 -9.04 -18.08 -21.12
CA PRO A 160 -8.13 -17.42 -22.06
C PRO A 160 -8.55 -15.98 -22.40
N ARG A 161 -9.80 -15.60 -22.18
CA ARG A 161 -10.28 -14.22 -22.37
C ARG A 161 -9.76 -13.29 -21.28
N LEU A 162 -9.44 -13.82 -20.11
CA LEU A 162 -8.96 -13.08 -18.95
C LEU A 162 -7.43 -12.98 -18.94
N GLY A 163 -6.74 -13.70 -19.83
CA GLY A 163 -5.29 -13.73 -19.91
C GLY A 163 -4.68 -14.46 -18.72
N SER A 164 -4.37 -15.71 -18.91
CA SER A 164 -4.02 -16.71 -17.89
C SER A 164 -2.83 -16.35 -16.97
N GLU A 165 -2.08 -15.32 -17.25
CA GLU A 165 -0.87 -14.98 -16.46
C GLU A 165 -0.72 -13.52 -16.11
N SER A 166 -1.68 -12.66 -16.44
CA SER A 166 -1.46 -11.22 -16.40
C SER A 166 -2.36 -10.43 -15.45
N GLY A 167 -3.22 -11.08 -14.70
CA GLY A 167 -4.11 -10.40 -13.74
C GLY A 167 -5.06 -9.34 -14.34
N PRO A 168 -5.91 -8.74 -13.52
CA PRO A 168 -6.86 -7.72 -13.93
C PRO A 168 -6.19 -6.34 -14.03
N VAL A 169 -5.36 -6.13 -15.04
CA VAL A 169 -4.56 -4.90 -15.21
C VAL A 169 -4.55 -4.41 -16.64
N ALA A 170 -4.37 -3.11 -16.83
CA ALA A 170 -4.28 -2.52 -18.16
C ALA A 170 -2.98 -2.91 -18.88
N VAL A 171 -1.86 -2.96 -18.16
CA VAL A 171 -0.54 -3.33 -18.69
C VAL A 171 0.07 -4.46 -17.88
N SER A 172 0.46 -5.55 -18.54
CA SER A 172 1.17 -6.68 -17.92
C SER A 172 2.50 -6.95 -18.60
N ILE A 173 3.56 -7.01 -17.82
CA ILE A 173 4.93 -7.28 -18.27
C ILE A 173 5.40 -8.59 -17.63
N ASN A 174 5.65 -9.60 -18.47
CA ASN A 174 6.03 -10.96 -18.04
C ASN A 174 7.46 -11.33 -18.49
N GLY A 175 8.21 -10.42 -19.07
CA GLY A 175 9.56 -10.64 -19.58
C GLY A 175 10.64 -10.06 -18.66
N ALA A 176 11.72 -10.82 -18.47
CA ALA A 176 12.89 -10.37 -17.71
C ALA A 176 13.58 -9.15 -18.36
N ASP A 177 14.35 -8.40 -17.56
CA ASP A 177 15.16 -7.23 -17.96
C ASP A 177 14.33 -6.11 -18.61
N SER A 178 13.05 -6.04 -18.31
CA SER A 178 12.13 -5.04 -18.89
C SER A 178 12.24 -3.71 -18.17
N VAL A 179 12.13 -2.60 -18.92
CA VAL A 179 12.22 -1.23 -18.39
C VAL A 179 11.01 -0.42 -18.82
N ILE A 180 10.31 0.13 -17.83
CA ILE A 180 9.18 1.03 -18.00
C ILE A 180 9.55 2.37 -17.39
N GLN A 181 9.55 3.45 -18.18
CA GLN A 181 9.99 4.74 -17.67
C GLN A 181 9.28 5.93 -18.31
N ASP A 182 9.26 7.04 -17.57
CA ASP A 182 8.76 8.34 -18.04
C ASP A 182 7.30 8.26 -18.55
N SER A 183 6.46 7.45 -17.92
CA SER A 183 5.10 7.11 -18.38
C SER A 183 4.07 7.30 -17.27
N THR A 184 2.81 7.58 -17.66
CA THR A 184 1.67 7.69 -16.74
C THR A 184 0.71 6.52 -16.94
N PHE A 185 0.25 5.94 -15.84
CA PHE A 185 -0.76 4.87 -15.80
C PHE A 185 -1.93 5.35 -14.94
N ALA A 186 -3.07 5.66 -15.55
CA ALA A 186 -4.13 6.37 -14.84
C ALA A 186 -5.54 5.84 -15.15
N GLN A 187 -6.46 6.11 -14.22
CA GLN A 187 -7.90 5.95 -14.43
C GLN A 187 -8.34 4.58 -14.97
N SER A 188 -7.56 3.53 -14.72
CA SER A 188 -8.07 2.17 -14.98
C SER A 188 -9.17 1.82 -13.97
N ALA A 189 -10.20 1.07 -14.37
CA ALA A 189 -11.30 0.67 -13.49
C ALA A 189 -10.82 -0.16 -12.27
N THR A 190 -9.68 -0.82 -12.41
CA THR A 190 -9.02 -1.55 -11.30
C THR A 190 -7.54 -1.17 -11.20
N SER A 191 -6.65 -2.12 -11.45
CA SER A 191 -5.20 -1.88 -11.43
C SER A 191 -4.68 -1.51 -12.81
N SER A 192 -3.66 -0.66 -12.87
CA SER A 192 -3.13 -0.20 -14.16
C SER A 192 -1.95 -1.01 -14.65
N PHE A 193 -1.08 -1.50 -13.75
CA PHE A 193 0.20 -2.09 -14.15
C PHE A 193 0.58 -3.32 -13.31
N PHE A 194 1.23 -4.30 -13.95
CA PHE A 194 1.69 -5.51 -13.26
C PHE A 194 2.97 -6.10 -13.86
N PHE A 195 3.94 -6.42 -13.00
CA PHE A 195 5.05 -7.29 -13.33
C PHE A 195 4.74 -8.73 -12.87
N ASN A 196 4.81 -9.69 -13.77
CA ASN A 196 4.62 -11.10 -13.44
C ASN A 196 5.75 -11.94 -14.02
N HIS A 197 6.51 -12.64 -13.19
CA HIS A 197 7.72 -13.35 -13.62
C HIS A 197 8.73 -12.45 -14.39
N ALA A 198 8.74 -11.16 -14.10
CA ALA A 198 9.60 -10.17 -14.76
C ALA A 198 10.88 -9.94 -13.94
N GLU A 199 11.78 -10.90 -13.97
CA GLU A 199 13.08 -10.79 -13.28
C GLU A 199 13.87 -9.57 -13.78
N ASN A 200 14.56 -8.85 -12.86
CA ASN A 200 15.30 -7.61 -13.13
C ASN A 200 14.45 -6.48 -13.76
N GLY A 201 13.14 -6.49 -13.52
CA GLY A 201 12.24 -5.45 -14.02
C GLY A 201 12.56 -4.09 -13.40
N ARG A 202 12.42 -3.02 -14.19
CA ARG A 202 12.61 -1.64 -13.70
C ARG A 202 11.41 -0.77 -14.05
N PHE A 203 10.89 -0.08 -13.03
CA PHE A 203 9.81 0.89 -13.14
C PHE A 203 10.32 2.23 -12.60
N VAL A 204 10.64 3.17 -13.49
CA VAL A 204 11.44 4.35 -13.15
C VAL A 204 10.77 5.64 -13.62
N ASN A 205 10.67 6.62 -12.74
CA ASN A 205 10.15 7.96 -13.07
C ASN A 205 8.75 7.92 -13.73
N ASN A 206 7.88 7.06 -13.22
CA ASN A 206 6.51 6.93 -13.71
C ASN A 206 5.50 7.55 -12.75
N LYS A 207 4.26 7.72 -13.23
CA LYS A 207 3.12 8.12 -12.42
C LYS A 207 2.03 7.05 -12.48
N VAL A 208 1.43 6.74 -11.34
CA VAL A 208 0.32 5.77 -11.22
C VAL A 208 -0.81 6.47 -10.47
N LEU A 209 -1.82 6.93 -11.20
CA LEU A 209 -2.76 7.94 -10.71
C LEU A 209 -4.22 7.50 -10.86
N ASP A 210 -5.01 7.74 -9.83
CA ASP A 210 -6.49 7.68 -9.86
C ASP A 210 -7.07 6.38 -10.44
N ASN A 211 -6.39 5.25 -10.22
CA ASN A 211 -6.90 3.95 -10.64
C ASN A 211 -8.01 3.48 -9.69
N GLY A 212 -9.01 2.81 -10.22
CA GLY A 212 -10.19 2.36 -9.48
C GLY A 212 -9.87 1.45 -8.31
N GLY A 213 -8.87 0.59 -8.46
CA GLY A 213 -8.38 -0.32 -7.42
C GLY A 213 -6.93 -0.06 -7.03
N ALA A 214 -6.11 -1.11 -7.04
CA ALA A 214 -4.68 -1.00 -6.76
C ALA A 214 -3.94 -0.22 -7.86
N GLY A 215 -2.84 0.42 -7.52
CA GLY A 215 -1.98 1.09 -8.49
C GLY A 215 -1.24 0.09 -9.37
N MET A 216 -0.28 -0.61 -8.80
CA MET A 216 0.48 -1.64 -9.50
C MET A 216 0.78 -2.86 -8.62
N GLY A 217 1.19 -3.95 -9.25
CA GLY A 217 1.62 -5.14 -8.55
C GLY A 217 2.86 -5.80 -9.15
N GLY A 218 3.45 -6.70 -8.37
CA GLY A 218 4.53 -7.58 -8.81
C GLY A 218 4.41 -8.96 -8.18
N ASN A 219 4.48 -10.01 -9.00
CA ASN A 219 4.41 -11.39 -8.53
C ASN A 219 5.49 -12.23 -9.20
N TYR A 220 6.22 -13.04 -8.44
CA TYR A 220 7.38 -13.81 -8.91
C TYR A 220 8.40 -12.97 -9.71
N SER A 221 8.52 -11.68 -9.39
CA SER A 221 9.40 -10.74 -10.08
C SER A 221 10.59 -10.39 -9.18
N HIS A 222 11.69 -11.13 -9.36
CA HIS A 222 12.90 -10.98 -8.55
C HIS A 222 13.77 -9.80 -9.04
N ASN A 223 14.55 -9.21 -8.14
CA ASN A 223 15.40 -8.04 -8.43
C ASN A 223 14.64 -6.86 -9.06
N LEU A 224 13.35 -6.74 -8.73
CA LEU A 224 12.51 -5.65 -9.24
C LEU A 224 12.92 -4.33 -8.60
N THR A 225 13.07 -3.28 -9.42
CA THR A 225 13.34 -1.91 -8.96
C THR A 225 12.19 -1.00 -9.34
N ILE A 226 11.60 -0.34 -8.34
CA ILE A 226 10.57 0.69 -8.48
C ILE A 226 11.14 1.95 -7.86
N GLU A 227 11.47 2.94 -8.69
CA GLU A 227 12.18 4.13 -8.20
C GLU A 227 11.71 5.43 -8.83
N ASN A 228 11.82 6.53 -8.05
CA ASN A 228 11.53 7.89 -8.46
C ASN A 228 10.14 8.06 -9.11
N SER A 229 9.17 7.29 -8.65
CA SER A 229 7.82 7.25 -9.21
C SER A 229 6.79 7.84 -8.23
N GLU A 230 5.69 8.33 -8.77
CA GLU A 230 4.60 8.94 -8.01
C GLU A 230 3.36 8.03 -8.03
N PHE A 231 2.75 7.84 -6.87
CA PHE A 231 1.50 7.11 -6.69
C PHE A 231 0.52 8.01 -5.97
N SER A 232 -0.67 8.19 -6.55
CA SER A 232 -1.70 9.06 -5.95
C SER A 232 -3.09 8.68 -6.44
N GLY A 233 -4.10 8.95 -5.63
CA GLY A 233 -5.50 8.80 -6.03
C GLY A 233 -6.01 7.38 -6.23
N ASN A 234 -5.17 6.34 -6.14
CA ASN A 234 -5.58 4.96 -6.38
C ASN A 234 -6.63 4.50 -5.35
N ASN A 235 -7.34 3.43 -5.65
CA ASN A 235 -8.58 3.01 -5.03
C ASN A 235 -9.70 4.07 -5.18
N ALA A 236 -9.78 4.67 -6.34
CA ALA A 236 -10.78 5.70 -6.65
C ALA A 236 -12.22 5.17 -6.58
N GLU A 237 -12.44 3.90 -6.92
CA GLU A 237 -13.74 3.22 -6.84
C GLU A 237 -14.10 2.83 -5.39
N GLY A 238 -13.16 2.89 -4.46
CA GLY A 238 -13.40 2.69 -3.04
C GLY A 238 -13.62 1.23 -2.64
N PHE A 239 -12.83 0.31 -3.14
CA PHE A 239 -12.75 -1.05 -2.59
C PHE A 239 -12.34 -1.01 -1.12
N LEU A 240 -12.86 -1.94 -0.33
CA LEU A 240 -12.48 -2.07 1.07
C LEU A 240 -11.01 -2.47 1.20
N THR A 241 -10.33 -1.82 2.12
CA THR A 241 -8.89 -2.07 2.41
C THR A 241 -8.69 -2.76 3.76
N ASN A 242 -9.74 -2.82 4.59
CA ASN A 242 -9.67 -3.45 5.90
C ASN A 242 -10.09 -4.92 5.80
N GLY A 243 -9.16 -5.85 6.13
CA GLY A 243 -9.38 -7.30 6.06
C GLY A 243 -10.58 -7.82 6.83
N SER A 244 -10.98 -7.18 7.92
CA SER A 244 -12.17 -7.55 8.70
C SER A 244 -13.49 -7.20 8.01
N LEU A 245 -13.46 -6.33 7.02
CA LEU A 245 -14.64 -5.85 6.29
C LEU A 245 -14.75 -6.49 4.90
N CYS A 246 -13.67 -7.05 4.37
CA CYS A 246 -13.67 -7.69 3.06
C CYS A 246 -14.41 -9.02 3.09
N THR A 247 -15.19 -9.29 2.04
CA THR A 247 -15.93 -10.52 1.91
C THR A 247 -15.00 -11.70 1.58
N ALA A 248 -13.96 -11.47 0.80
CA ALA A 248 -13.05 -12.51 0.36
C ALA A 248 -11.57 -12.10 0.29
N TYR A 249 -11.23 -10.90 -0.18
CA TYR A 249 -9.85 -10.50 -0.41
C TYR A 249 -9.68 -8.98 -0.43
N CYS A 250 -8.77 -8.45 0.40
CA CYS A 250 -8.50 -7.02 0.51
C CYS A 250 -7.09 -6.67 0.03
N GLY A 251 -6.75 -7.05 -1.18
CA GLY A 251 -5.40 -6.84 -1.74
C GLY A 251 -5.13 -5.44 -2.28
N ILE A 252 -5.78 -4.40 -1.77
CA ILE A 252 -5.69 -3.04 -2.31
C ILE A 252 -4.48 -2.31 -1.74
N ALA A 253 -3.53 -2.01 -2.62
CA ALA A 253 -2.34 -1.22 -2.34
C ALA A 253 -1.97 -0.36 -3.53
N ASP A 254 -1.21 0.74 -3.32
CA ASP A 254 -0.59 1.44 -4.45
C ASP A 254 0.42 0.55 -5.14
N VAL A 255 1.24 -0.17 -4.34
CA VAL A 255 2.17 -1.19 -4.83
C VAL A 255 2.06 -2.43 -3.96
N LYS A 256 1.63 -3.56 -4.53
CA LYS A 256 1.64 -4.86 -3.86
C LYS A 256 2.63 -5.82 -4.53
N ILE A 257 3.55 -6.37 -3.74
CA ILE A 257 4.56 -7.34 -4.19
C ILE A 257 4.34 -8.66 -3.45
N THR A 258 4.36 -9.77 -4.20
CA THR A 258 4.26 -11.12 -3.64
C THR A 258 5.32 -12.04 -4.27
N HIS A 259 5.76 -13.07 -3.55
CA HIS A 259 6.66 -14.13 -4.03
C HIS A 259 7.93 -13.61 -4.71
N ALA A 260 8.60 -12.62 -4.11
CA ALA A 260 9.72 -11.94 -4.76
C ALA A 260 10.99 -11.90 -3.90
N LYS A 261 12.14 -11.80 -4.54
CA LYS A 261 13.44 -11.62 -3.89
C LYS A 261 14.08 -10.32 -4.33
N SER A 262 14.77 -9.63 -3.41
CA SER A 262 15.61 -8.46 -3.70
C SER A 262 14.85 -7.32 -4.41
N VAL A 263 13.63 -7.02 -3.97
CA VAL A 263 12.86 -5.89 -4.49
C VAL A 263 13.38 -4.59 -3.89
N THR A 264 13.50 -3.56 -4.70
CA THR A 264 13.86 -2.20 -4.26
C THR A 264 12.72 -1.24 -4.58
N PHE A 265 12.17 -0.61 -3.53
CA PHE A 265 11.22 0.50 -3.61
C PHE A 265 11.92 1.74 -3.05
N ARG A 266 12.39 2.65 -3.94
CA ARG A 266 13.29 3.74 -3.56
C ARG A 266 12.90 5.08 -4.16
N GLY A 267 12.96 6.14 -3.33
CA GLY A 267 12.80 7.52 -3.80
C GLY A 267 11.43 7.81 -4.39
N ASN A 268 10.44 7.00 -4.06
CA ASN A 268 9.08 7.18 -4.55
C ASN A 268 8.29 8.14 -3.67
N LYS A 269 7.30 8.78 -4.27
CA LYS A 269 6.33 9.63 -3.60
C LYS A 269 4.96 8.94 -3.64
N VAL A 270 4.36 8.72 -2.47
CA VAL A 270 2.97 8.27 -2.35
C VAL A 270 2.18 9.36 -1.64
N ASP A 271 1.33 10.05 -2.38
CA ASP A 271 0.75 11.32 -1.93
C ASP A 271 -0.79 11.35 -2.07
N TYR A 272 -1.46 11.37 -0.93
CA TYR A 272 -2.91 11.54 -0.83
C TYR A 272 -3.31 12.87 -0.16
N SER A 273 -2.41 13.83 -0.13
CA SER A 273 -2.60 15.11 0.55
C SER A 273 -3.77 15.96 0.02
N GLN A 274 -4.27 15.66 -1.17
CA GLN A 274 -5.45 16.31 -1.73
C GLN A 274 -6.77 15.74 -1.19
N LYS A 275 -6.75 14.53 -0.58
CA LYS A 275 -7.94 13.90 -0.02
C LYS A 275 -8.11 14.27 1.45
N LYS A 276 -9.35 14.59 1.85
CA LYS A 276 -9.70 14.67 3.28
C LYS A 276 -9.94 13.25 3.79
N VAL A 277 -9.05 12.76 4.64
CA VAL A 277 -9.10 11.39 5.17
C VAL A 277 -9.26 11.42 6.68
N ASN A 278 -10.18 10.61 7.20
CA ASN A 278 -10.24 10.28 8.62
C ASN A 278 -9.53 8.94 8.84
N HIS A 279 -8.28 8.98 9.24
CA HIS A 279 -7.47 7.78 9.45
C HIS A 279 -7.92 6.90 10.63
N THR A 280 -8.85 7.37 11.44
CA THR A 280 -9.41 6.60 12.56
C THR A 280 -10.72 5.91 12.19
N ASP A 281 -11.28 6.23 11.03
CA ASP A 281 -12.47 5.56 10.53
C ASP A 281 -12.11 4.13 10.10
N LYS A 282 -12.74 3.15 10.73
CA LYS A 282 -12.61 1.72 10.38
C LYS A 282 -13.05 1.40 8.96
N ASN A 283 -13.87 2.25 8.36
CA ASN A 283 -14.32 2.14 6.98
C ASN A 283 -13.42 2.93 6.01
N ASN A 284 -12.28 3.42 6.49
CA ASN A 284 -11.30 4.09 5.64
C ASN A 284 -10.87 3.17 4.50
N LYS A 285 -11.01 3.67 3.28
CA LYS A 285 -10.71 2.95 2.04
C LYS A 285 -9.37 3.37 1.43
N MET A 286 -8.49 3.97 2.22
CA MET A 286 -7.15 4.34 1.77
C MET A 286 -6.29 3.10 1.56
N PRO A 287 -5.57 2.99 0.43
CA PRO A 287 -4.72 1.84 0.16
C PRO A 287 -3.51 1.79 1.09
N ILE A 288 -2.87 0.61 1.16
CA ILE A 288 -1.52 0.47 1.65
C ILE A 288 -0.59 1.02 0.56
N ALA A 289 0.33 1.91 0.91
CA ALA A 289 1.20 2.52 -0.09
C ALA A 289 2.20 1.50 -0.69
N PHE A 290 2.94 0.80 0.16
CA PHE A 290 3.80 -0.31 -0.27
C PHE A 290 3.56 -1.54 0.59
N TRP A 291 3.22 -2.66 -0.03
CA TRP A 291 2.89 -3.90 0.65
C TRP A 291 3.67 -5.08 0.09
N CYS A 292 4.54 -5.66 0.91
CA CYS A 292 5.10 -6.99 0.70
C CYS A 292 4.26 -8.03 1.41
N ASP A 293 3.84 -9.06 0.71
CA ASP A 293 2.97 -10.12 1.22
C ASP A 293 3.35 -11.48 0.61
N GLU A 294 3.01 -12.56 1.28
CA GLU A 294 3.18 -13.96 0.83
C GLU A 294 4.59 -14.27 0.32
N GLY A 295 5.61 -13.77 1.02
CA GLY A 295 7.00 -14.19 0.80
C GLY A 295 7.87 -13.23 0.02
N CYS A 296 7.93 -11.96 0.37
CA CYS A 296 9.06 -11.13 -0.05
C CYS A 296 10.32 -11.49 0.74
N ILE A 297 11.46 -11.56 0.07
CA ILE A 297 12.75 -11.85 0.69
C ILE A 297 13.77 -10.76 0.33
N GLY A 298 14.33 -10.09 1.34
CA GLY A 298 15.39 -9.10 1.14
C GLY A 298 14.94 -7.84 0.40
N THR A 299 13.77 -7.31 0.75
CA THR A 299 13.22 -6.08 0.14
C THR A 299 13.83 -4.84 0.78
N ALA A 300 14.15 -3.82 -0.04
CA ALA A 300 14.59 -2.51 0.42
C ALA A 300 13.52 -1.45 0.13
N THR A 301 12.91 -0.89 1.17
CA THR A 301 11.96 0.24 1.11
C THR A 301 12.66 1.46 1.67
N VAL A 302 13.26 2.28 0.82
CA VAL A 302 14.20 3.31 1.27
C VAL A 302 14.01 4.66 0.57
N ASN A 303 14.24 5.74 1.31
CA ASN A 303 14.23 7.12 0.81
C ASN A 303 12.88 7.54 0.19
N ASN A 304 11.78 6.93 0.59
CA ASN A 304 10.45 7.25 0.06
C ASN A 304 9.76 8.33 0.91
N PHE A 305 8.81 8.99 0.30
CA PHE A 305 7.92 9.95 0.95
C PHE A 305 6.48 9.44 0.89
N PHE A 306 5.88 9.26 2.06
CA PHE A 306 4.50 8.81 2.22
C PHE A 306 3.71 9.88 2.95
N THR A 307 2.66 10.40 2.35
CA THR A 307 1.83 11.42 3.00
C THR A 307 0.34 11.12 2.86
N ASN A 308 -0.36 11.19 3.98
CA ASN A 308 -1.80 11.00 4.10
C ASN A 308 -2.31 9.64 3.57
N VAL A 309 -1.48 8.59 3.69
CA VAL A 309 -1.80 7.22 3.24
C VAL A 309 -2.52 6.41 4.33
N GLY A 310 -3.22 5.35 3.95
CA GLY A 310 -3.83 4.41 4.91
C GLY A 310 -2.78 3.73 5.78
N GLN A 311 -1.77 3.16 5.15
CA GLN A 311 -0.57 2.57 5.76
C GLN A 311 0.60 2.78 4.81
N ALA A 312 1.75 3.25 5.30
CA ALA A 312 2.90 3.52 4.44
C ALA A 312 3.59 2.23 3.99
N VAL A 313 3.98 1.37 4.93
CA VAL A 313 4.69 0.12 4.62
C VAL A 313 4.01 -1.05 5.34
N GLY A 314 3.57 -2.04 4.58
CA GLY A 314 3.19 -3.37 5.05
C GLY A 314 4.26 -4.39 4.70
N TYR A 315 4.77 -5.11 5.69
CA TYR A 315 5.71 -6.20 5.49
C TYR A 315 5.17 -7.44 6.20
N GLU A 316 4.51 -8.29 5.45
CA GLU A 316 3.69 -9.38 5.97
C GLU A 316 4.17 -10.73 5.45
N VAL A 317 4.27 -11.71 6.34
CA VAL A 317 4.67 -13.11 6.07
C VAL A 317 5.85 -13.22 5.10
N SER A 318 6.89 -12.44 5.39
CA SER A 318 8.06 -12.20 4.54
C SER A 318 9.37 -12.37 5.33
N SER A 319 10.52 -12.09 4.74
CA SER A 319 11.82 -12.27 5.41
C SER A 319 12.88 -11.27 4.97
N GLY A 320 13.68 -10.74 5.91
CA GLY A 320 14.90 -9.99 5.63
C GLY A 320 14.67 -8.67 4.89
N GLY A 321 13.84 -7.76 5.41
CA GLY A 321 13.60 -6.45 4.82
C GLY A 321 14.45 -5.33 5.41
N VAL A 322 14.77 -4.29 4.60
CA VAL A 322 15.33 -3.02 5.05
C VAL A 322 14.31 -1.91 4.79
N ILE A 323 13.81 -1.28 5.83
CA ILE A 323 12.88 -0.15 5.78
C ILE A 323 13.61 1.05 6.38
N ALA A 324 14.17 1.92 5.54
CA ALA A 324 15.09 2.93 6.07
C ALA A 324 15.04 4.27 5.33
N SER A 325 15.33 5.35 6.07
CA SER A 325 15.41 6.71 5.53
C SER A 325 14.13 7.17 4.82
N ASN A 326 12.96 6.66 5.22
CA ASN A 326 11.67 7.11 4.70
C ASN A 326 11.14 8.28 5.54
N ILE A 327 10.35 9.13 4.91
CA ILE A 327 9.51 10.13 5.58
C ILE A 327 8.06 9.67 5.46
N ILE A 328 7.40 9.55 6.60
CA ILE A 328 5.99 9.15 6.70
C ILE A 328 5.26 10.22 7.50
N GLU A 329 4.28 10.85 6.89
CA GLU A 329 3.55 11.90 7.60
C GLU A 329 2.03 11.78 7.44
N SER A 330 1.31 12.26 8.43
CA SER A 330 -0.16 12.42 8.43
C SER A 330 -0.93 11.17 8.00
N SER A 331 -0.40 9.97 8.32
CA SER A 331 -0.90 8.69 7.82
C SER A 331 -1.64 7.88 8.89
N GLY A 332 -2.44 6.91 8.47
CA GLY A 332 -3.17 6.00 9.37
C GLY A 332 -2.21 5.05 10.09
N ALA A 333 -1.31 4.42 9.34
CA ALA A 333 -0.23 3.61 9.89
C ALA A 333 1.08 3.92 9.15
N GLY A 334 2.19 3.85 9.87
CA GLY A 334 3.52 3.99 9.29
C GLY A 334 4.04 2.64 8.82
N ILE A 335 4.82 1.98 9.65
CA ILE A 335 5.46 0.69 9.34
C ILE A 335 4.75 -0.42 10.11
N ASN A 336 4.25 -1.41 9.40
CA ASN A 336 3.60 -2.59 9.96
C ASN A 336 4.36 -3.85 9.53
N VAL A 337 4.93 -4.58 10.49
CA VAL A 337 5.63 -5.85 10.28
C VAL A 337 4.86 -6.95 10.99
N MET A 338 4.41 -7.95 10.25
CA MET A 338 3.61 -9.07 10.75
C MET A 338 4.11 -10.39 10.16
N GLY A 339 4.37 -11.40 11.01
CA GLY A 339 4.80 -12.72 10.53
C GLY A 339 6.08 -12.68 9.69
N SER A 340 7.02 -11.78 10.00
CA SER A 340 8.20 -11.55 9.15
C SER A 340 9.47 -11.43 9.97
N ASP A 341 10.48 -12.24 9.61
CA ASP A 341 11.75 -12.28 10.34
C ASP A 341 12.81 -11.32 9.77
N LYS A 342 13.79 -10.95 10.61
CA LYS A 342 15.02 -10.21 10.26
C LYS A 342 14.76 -8.88 9.55
N VAL A 343 13.70 -8.18 9.91
CA VAL A 343 13.37 -6.87 9.35
C VAL A 343 14.18 -5.78 10.05
N LYS A 344 14.84 -4.91 9.27
CA LYS A 344 15.66 -3.80 9.74
C LYS A 344 14.95 -2.48 9.50
N ILE A 345 14.59 -1.77 10.56
CA ILE A 345 13.87 -0.49 10.53
C ILE A 345 14.80 0.60 11.06
N TYR A 346 15.39 1.37 10.15
CA TYR A 346 16.45 2.30 10.48
C TYR A 346 16.18 3.70 9.94
N ASN A 347 16.48 4.71 10.74
CA ASN A 347 16.53 6.09 10.25
C ASN A 347 15.28 6.58 9.51
N ASN A 348 14.09 6.15 9.90
CA ASN A 348 12.86 6.72 9.37
C ASN A 348 12.44 7.95 10.17
N THR A 349 11.82 8.91 9.50
CA THR A 349 11.13 10.05 10.12
C THR A 349 9.63 9.83 9.99
N ILE A 350 8.94 9.66 11.11
CA ILE A 350 7.51 9.40 11.16
C ILE A 350 6.85 10.51 11.98
N SER A 351 6.05 11.34 11.31
CA SER A 351 5.39 12.47 11.92
C SER A 351 3.87 12.40 11.76
N ARG A 352 3.13 12.79 12.78
CA ARG A 352 1.66 12.86 12.77
C ARG A 352 0.96 11.62 12.23
N THR A 353 1.52 10.46 12.46
CA THR A 353 0.96 9.18 12.06
C THR A 353 0.19 8.56 13.22
N PHE A 354 -1.01 8.00 12.95
CA PHE A 354 -1.85 7.46 14.02
C PHE A 354 -1.23 6.23 14.69
N ARG A 355 -0.64 5.30 13.89
CA ARG A 355 0.09 4.12 14.36
C ARG A 355 1.48 4.10 13.71
N PRO A 356 2.48 4.76 14.29
CA PRO A 356 3.76 4.91 13.63
C PRO A 356 4.47 3.61 13.31
N ILE A 357 4.68 2.72 14.30
CA ILE A 357 5.34 1.42 14.11
C ILE A 357 4.56 0.33 14.84
N ASN A 358 4.27 -0.73 14.13
CA ASN A 358 3.63 -1.93 14.66
C ASN A 358 4.48 -3.16 14.29
N ILE A 359 4.91 -3.90 15.32
CA ILE A 359 5.67 -5.15 15.16
C ILE A 359 4.86 -6.25 15.82
N GLY A 360 4.40 -7.19 15.04
CA GLY A 360 3.51 -8.21 15.55
C GLY A 360 3.76 -9.59 14.98
N GLU A 361 3.45 -10.60 15.78
CA GLU A 361 3.38 -11.98 15.33
C GLU A 361 2.08 -12.21 14.56
N ASP A 362 2.17 -12.95 13.47
CA ASP A 362 1.02 -13.50 12.75
C ASP A 362 0.71 -14.91 13.29
N LYS A 363 -0.56 -15.28 13.31
CA LYS A 363 -0.95 -16.63 13.76
C LYS A 363 -0.63 -17.71 12.72
N ARG A 364 -0.40 -17.33 11.47
CA ARG A 364 0.01 -18.22 10.39
C ARG A 364 1.48 -18.58 10.57
N ALA A 365 1.90 -19.74 10.08
CA ALA A 365 3.27 -20.19 10.15
C ALA A 365 3.65 -21.04 8.93
N LYS A 366 4.93 -21.09 8.60
CA LYS A 366 5.53 -22.02 7.62
C LYS A 366 4.83 -22.02 6.24
N GLY A 367 4.42 -20.86 5.77
CA GLY A 367 3.73 -20.74 4.48
C GLY A 367 2.33 -21.36 4.48
N CYS A 368 1.59 -21.27 5.58
CA CYS A 368 0.25 -21.84 5.67
C CYS A 368 -0.79 -20.77 6.03
N ASN A 369 -1.74 -20.52 5.13
CA ASN A 369 -2.80 -19.54 5.30
C ASN A 369 -4.00 -20.03 6.12
N ALA A 370 -4.24 -21.35 6.17
CA ALA A 370 -5.35 -21.91 6.93
C ALA A 370 -5.04 -23.31 7.45
N TYR A 371 -5.60 -23.62 8.62
CA TYR A 371 -5.40 -24.88 9.33
C TYR A 371 -6.74 -25.54 9.65
N ASP A 372 -6.77 -26.88 9.70
CA ASP A 372 -7.91 -27.63 10.21
C ASP A 372 -7.91 -27.68 11.75
N THR A 373 -8.91 -28.35 12.32
CA THR A 373 -9.06 -28.52 13.77
C THR A 373 -7.91 -29.33 14.41
N ASN A 374 -7.18 -30.11 13.62
CA ASN A 374 -6.00 -30.87 14.04
C ASN A 374 -4.70 -30.10 13.83
N LYS A 375 -4.77 -28.80 13.52
CA LYS A 375 -3.62 -27.94 13.26
C LYS A 375 -2.82 -28.33 12.00
N LYS A 376 -3.41 -29.10 11.09
CA LYS A 376 -2.81 -29.44 9.81
C LYS A 376 -3.10 -28.34 8.80
N CYS A 377 -2.10 -27.97 8.02
CA CYS A 377 -2.25 -26.98 6.96
C CYS A 377 -3.17 -27.48 5.87
N ILE A 378 -4.23 -26.73 5.57
CA ILE A 378 -5.21 -26.98 4.50
C ILE A 378 -5.15 -25.96 3.36
N SER A 379 -4.40 -24.87 3.55
CA SER A 379 -4.18 -23.85 2.53
C SER A 379 -2.72 -23.38 2.56
N GLY A 380 -1.85 -24.19 1.96
CA GLY A 380 -0.41 -23.91 1.89
C GLY A 380 -0.06 -22.97 0.74
N GLU A 381 0.79 -21.98 1.02
CA GLU A 381 1.42 -21.13 0.04
C GLU A 381 2.74 -21.78 -0.40
N LYS A 382 2.74 -22.34 -1.61
CA LYS A 382 3.80 -23.24 -2.11
C LYS A 382 5.15 -22.56 -2.24
N TRP A 383 5.19 -21.27 -2.64
CA TRP A 383 6.44 -20.56 -2.83
C TRP A 383 7.14 -20.31 -1.50
N SER A 384 6.43 -19.77 -0.50
CA SER A 384 6.98 -19.55 0.84
C SER A 384 7.44 -20.85 1.49
N GLN A 385 6.70 -21.95 1.30
CA GLN A 385 7.10 -23.27 1.75
C GLN A 385 8.40 -23.74 1.07
N SER A 386 8.53 -23.53 -0.24
CA SER A 386 9.73 -23.87 -1.01
C SER A 386 10.95 -23.05 -0.57
N GLN A 387 10.75 -21.80 -0.15
CA GLN A 387 11.78 -20.93 0.42
C GLN A 387 12.02 -21.16 1.91
N LYS A 388 11.27 -22.05 2.56
CA LYS A 388 11.34 -22.36 3.99
C LYS A 388 11.13 -21.14 4.88
N LEU A 389 10.23 -20.25 4.50
CA LEU A 389 9.88 -19.08 5.30
C LEU A 389 9.10 -19.55 6.54
N SER A 390 9.51 -19.07 7.72
CA SER A 390 8.84 -19.42 8.98
C SER A 390 7.48 -18.77 9.13
N TRP A 391 7.37 -17.54 8.63
CA TRP A 391 6.26 -16.61 8.89
C TRP A 391 6.16 -16.22 10.38
N ASP A 392 7.28 -16.32 11.08
CA ASP A 392 7.42 -15.85 12.45
C ASP A 392 8.07 -14.46 12.47
N THR A 393 7.62 -13.59 13.34
CA THR A 393 8.28 -12.29 13.55
C THR A 393 9.40 -12.46 14.57
N THR A 394 10.63 -12.52 14.08
CA THR A 394 11.82 -12.62 14.91
C THR A 394 12.98 -11.82 14.34
N GLY A 395 13.94 -11.44 15.17
CA GLY A 395 15.15 -10.74 14.71
C GLY A 395 14.93 -9.36 14.15
N THR A 396 13.84 -8.69 14.54
CA THR A 396 13.58 -7.31 14.13
C THR A 396 14.58 -6.35 14.78
N GLN A 397 15.15 -5.47 14.00
CA GLN A 397 16.04 -4.40 14.44
C GLN A 397 15.37 -3.05 14.24
N LEU A 398 15.33 -2.22 15.28
CA LEU A 398 14.71 -0.90 15.28
C LEU A 398 15.69 0.13 15.84
N TYR A 399 16.21 1.02 14.97
CA TYR A 399 17.24 1.97 15.37
C TYR A 399 17.16 3.31 14.66
N ASN A 400 17.51 4.38 15.37
CA ASN A 400 17.71 5.71 14.82
C ASN A 400 16.46 6.36 14.21
N ASN A 401 15.27 5.86 14.48
CA ASN A 401 14.06 6.47 13.94
C ASN A 401 13.69 7.73 14.74
N ILE A 402 13.07 8.70 14.09
CA ILE A 402 12.41 9.82 14.75
C ILE A 402 10.91 9.65 14.62
N ILE A 403 10.21 9.53 15.75
CA ILE A 403 8.77 9.43 15.82
C ILE A 403 8.24 10.66 16.51
N SER A 404 7.60 11.54 15.74
CA SER A 404 7.17 12.84 16.20
C SER A 404 5.67 13.01 16.06
N SER A 405 5.08 13.45 17.15
CA SER A 405 3.66 13.83 17.23
C SER A 405 2.71 12.74 16.73
N ARG A 406 1.48 12.84 17.03
CA ARG A 406 0.41 11.94 16.57
C ARG A 406 -0.70 12.73 15.90
N LEU A 407 -1.42 12.10 14.98
CA LEU A 407 -2.68 12.67 14.50
C LEU A 407 -3.63 12.92 15.67
N THR A 408 -4.35 14.04 15.60
CA THR A 408 -5.43 14.32 16.55
C THR A 408 -6.59 13.38 16.26
N VAL A 409 -6.82 12.43 17.16
CA VAL A 409 -7.99 11.55 17.08
C VAL A 409 -9.13 12.26 17.80
N GLN A 410 -10.15 12.67 17.06
CA GLN A 410 -11.43 13.04 17.64
C GLN A 410 -12.24 11.74 17.87
N ASN A 411 -12.48 11.39 19.15
CA ASN A 411 -13.39 10.32 19.58
C ASN A 411 -13.08 8.92 19.02
N ASP A 412 -11.89 8.39 19.31
CA ASP A 412 -11.66 6.95 19.11
C ASP A 412 -12.38 6.15 20.22
N SER A 413 -13.52 5.56 19.86
CA SER A 413 -14.29 4.66 20.74
C SER A 413 -13.55 3.35 21.06
N SER A 414 -12.44 3.05 20.38
CA SER A 414 -11.62 1.85 20.63
C SER A 414 -10.63 2.00 21.78
N GLY A 415 -10.63 3.16 22.46
CA GLY A 415 -9.78 3.42 23.64
C GLY A 415 -8.32 3.74 23.29
N PRO A 416 -7.50 4.09 24.28
CA PRO A 416 -6.11 4.51 24.08
C PRO A 416 -5.17 3.40 23.61
N TYR A 417 -5.64 2.17 23.51
CA TYR A 417 -4.82 0.97 23.27
C TYR A 417 -4.22 0.82 21.87
N TRP A 418 -4.57 1.65 20.91
CA TRP A 418 -4.23 1.43 19.49
C TRP A 418 -3.23 2.41 18.90
N ALA A 419 -2.83 3.40 19.64
CA ALA A 419 -2.13 4.55 19.10
C ALA A 419 -0.84 4.88 19.84
N TYR A 420 0.08 3.93 19.90
CA TYR A 420 1.39 4.12 20.47
C TYR A 420 2.45 4.38 19.39
N PRO A 421 3.50 5.15 19.69
CA PRO A 421 4.66 5.29 18.80
C PRO A 421 5.21 3.95 18.34
N ILE A 422 5.40 3.00 19.26
CA ILE A 422 5.74 1.61 18.95
C ILE A 422 4.72 0.69 19.62
N ARG A 423 4.12 -0.18 18.83
CA ARG A 423 3.22 -1.22 19.30
C ARG A 423 3.79 -2.59 19.03
N THR A 424 3.79 -3.46 20.03
CA THR A 424 4.11 -4.88 19.85
C THR A 424 2.89 -5.76 20.08
N ILE A 425 2.81 -6.88 19.34
CA ILE A 425 1.71 -7.83 19.42
C ILE A 425 2.30 -9.24 19.41
N GLY A 426 2.03 -10.02 20.47
CA GLY A 426 2.37 -11.43 20.51
C GLY A 426 1.23 -12.32 20.01
N ALA A 427 1.56 -13.51 19.56
CA ALA A 427 0.58 -14.54 19.24
C ALA A 427 1.13 -15.97 19.41
N ASP A 428 0.22 -16.92 19.58
CA ASP A 428 0.48 -18.35 19.45
C ASP A 428 0.16 -18.75 18.00
N ASN A 429 1.08 -19.46 17.33
CA ASN A 429 0.86 -19.93 15.98
C ASN A 429 -0.23 -21.00 15.93
N LEU A 430 -1.04 -20.97 14.87
CA LEU A 430 -2.19 -21.88 14.71
C LEU A 430 -1.78 -23.35 14.60
N ASP A 431 -0.58 -23.64 14.11
CA ASP A 431 -0.02 -24.99 14.07
C ASP A 431 0.59 -25.43 15.43
N GLY A 432 0.67 -24.51 16.39
CA GLY A 432 1.26 -24.76 17.71
C GLY A 432 2.79 -24.84 17.71
N SER A 433 3.47 -24.47 16.62
CA SER A 433 4.93 -24.57 16.49
C SER A 433 5.68 -23.52 17.31
N ALA A 434 5.12 -22.34 17.45
CA ALA A 434 5.74 -21.25 18.18
C ALA A 434 4.72 -20.45 19.00
N LYS A 435 5.24 -19.76 20.00
CA LYS A 435 4.55 -18.80 20.85
C LYS A 435 5.47 -17.62 21.00
N LEU A 436 5.24 -16.58 20.19
CA LEU A 436 6.13 -15.46 20.07
C LEU A 436 5.46 -14.20 20.62
N TYR A 437 6.13 -13.60 21.56
CA TYR A 437 5.70 -12.38 22.24
C TYR A 437 6.81 -11.34 22.16
N SER A 438 6.62 -10.17 22.68
CA SER A 438 7.50 -9.01 22.45
C SER A 438 8.99 -9.30 22.73
N ASN A 439 9.30 -10.11 23.74
CA ASN A 439 10.68 -10.53 24.03
C ASN A 439 11.30 -11.42 22.95
N ASP A 440 10.50 -11.97 22.05
CA ASP A 440 10.95 -12.88 20.97
C ASP A 440 11.08 -12.15 19.63
N LEU A 441 10.41 -11.00 19.47
CA LEU A 441 10.26 -10.33 18.19
C LEU A 441 11.53 -9.56 17.76
N PHE A 442 12.31 -9.08 18.72
CA PHE A 442 13.42 -8.17 18.46
C PHE A 442 14.79 -8.84 18.59
N GLU A 443 15.74 -8.40 17.76
CA GLU A 443 17.18 -8.58 17.95
C GLU A 443 17.78 -7.36 18.66
N GLY A 444 17.18 -6.17 18.48
CA GLY A 444 17.58 -4.95 19.15
C GLY A 444 16.69 -3.77 18.82
N MET A 445 16.59 -2.85 19.78
CA MET A 445 15.82 -1.61 19.67
C MET A 445 16.49 -0.55 20.52
N ASP A 446 17.04 0.50 19.89
CA ASP A 446 17.73 1.57 20.61
C ASP A 446 18.01 2.79 19.70
N TYR A 447 18.42 3.89 20.28
CA TYR A 447 18.74 5.15 19.59
C TYR A 447 17.55 5.77 18.87
N ASP A 448 16.31 5.39 19.15
CA ASP A 448 15.15 6.04 18.60
C ASP A 448 14.89 7.39 19.29
N ALA A 449 14.19 8.29 18.61
CA ALA A 449 13.89 9.61 19.14
C ALA A 449 12.38 9.84 19.11
N PHE A 450 11.82 10.20 20.26
CA PHE A 450 10.40 10.43 20.45
C PHE A 450 10.14 11.88 20.78
N TYR A 451 9.17 12.49 20.09
CA TYR A 451 8.65 13.80 20.42
C TYR A 451 7.13 13.76 20.54
N ARG A 452 6.61 14.03 21.72
CA ARG A 452 5.17 14.00 22.00
C ARG A 452 4.63 15.41 22.21
N SER A 453 3.79 15.83 21.28
CA SER A 453 3.23 17.18 21.32
C SER A 453 2.09 17.36 22.33
N ARG A 454 1.50 16.26 22.78
CA ARG A 454 0.36 16.24 23.71
C ARG A 454 0.51 15.10 24.71
N PRO A 455 1.45 15.20 25.66
CA PRO A 455 1.77 14.09 26.56
C PRO A 455 0.59 13.61 27.42
N GLN A 456 -0.42 14.44 27.67
CA GLN A 456 -1.65 14.03 28.38
C GLN A 456 -2.55 13.13 27.53
N ALA A 457 -2.60 13.36 26.22
CA ALA A 457 -3.34 12.54 25.26
C ALA A 457 -2.51 11.40 24.67
N GLU A 458 -1.19 11.49 24.78
CA GLU A 458 -0.19 10.54 24.24
C GLU A 458 0.73 10.09 25.38
N PRO A 459 0.21 9.44 26.44
CA PRO A 459 0.99 9.20 27.66
C PRO A 459 2.08 8.15 27.50
N TYR A 460 2.00 7.30 26.47
CA TYR A 460 2.88 6.15 26.33
C TYR A 460 3.74 6.24 25.06
N VAL A 461 4.93 5.63 25.08
CA VAL A 461 5.86 5.49 23.95
C VAL A 461 5.83 4.09 23.34
N LEU A 462 5.60 3.07 24.16
CA LEU A 462 5.68 1.67 23.76
C LEU A 462 4.63 0.83 24.47
N THR A 463 4.09 -0.17 23.77
CA THR A 463 3.41 -1.31 24.38
C THR A 463 4.26 -2.56 24.24
N TRP A 464 4.29 -3.39 25.29
CA TRP A 464 5.05 -4.63 25.31
C TRP A 464 4.15 -5.80 25.75
N ASP A 465 3.93 -6.75 24.86
CA ASP A 465 3.06 -7.90 25.08
C ASP A 465 3.85 -9.06 25.67
N LEU A 466 3.48 -9.55 26.85
CA LEU A 466 4.16 -10.63 27.57
C LEU A 466 3.28 -11.87 27.70
N LYS A 467 3.88 -13.04 27.50
CA LYS A 467 3.27 -14.35 27.53
C LYS A 467 2.70 -14.81 28.89
N ASP A 468 3.23 -14.32 30.00
CA ASP A 468 3.15 -15.01 31.30
C ASP A 468 1.90 -14.69 32.15
N LYS A 469 0.79 -14.24 31.52
CA LYS A 469 -0.46 -14.01 32.25
C LYS A 469 -1.69 -14.49 31.46
N PRO A 470 -2.80 -14.87 32.11
CA PRO A 470 -3.98 -15.45 31.45
C PRO A 470 -4.68 -14.56 30.44
N ASP A 471 -4.43 -13.25 30.46
CA ASP A 471 -4.76 -12.28 29.40
C ASP A 471 -3.48 -11.63 28.90
N PRO A 472 -3.38 -11.25 27.61
CA PRO A 472 -2.22 -10.52 27.11
C PRO A 472 -2.08 -9.22 27.90
N VAL A 473 -1.20 -9.23 28.89
CA VAL A 473 -0.93 -8.02 29.68
C VAL A 473 0.13 -7.23 28.94
N ASN A 474 -0.33 -6.25 28.20
CA ASN A 474 0.53 -5.23 27.66
C ASN A 474 1.12 -4.40 28.81
N ILE A 475 2.43 -4.37 28.91
CA ILE A 475 3.10 -3.36 29.70
C ILE A 475 3.11 -2.07 28.88
N LEU A 476 2.67 -0.98 29.49
CA LEU A 476 2.63 0.33 28.87
C LEU A 476 3.75 1.19 29.45
N PHE A 477 4.63 1.71 28.59
CA PHE A 477 5.76 2.53 29.00
C PHE A 477 5.50 4.00 28.67
N SER A 478 5.55 4.84 29.67
CA SER A 478 5.39 6.30 29.54
C SER A 478 6.70 6.99 29.17
N ARG A 479 7.83 6.34 29.43
CA ARG A 479 9.19 6.88 29.22
C ARG A 479 10.10 5.80 28.66
N THR A 480 11.04 6.21 27.84
CA THR A 480 12.09 5.30 27.34
C THR A 480 13.00 4.79 28.46
N SER A 481 13.25 5.59 29.49
CA SER A 481 14.00 5.18 30.68
C SER A 481 13.34 4.02 31.46
N GLU A 482 12.02 3.92 31.43
CA GLU A 482 11.29 2.81 32.03
C GLU A 482 11.52 1.52 31.25
N ILE A 483 11.62 1.60 29.91
CA ILE A 483 11.95 0.47 29.04
C ILE A 483 13.37 -0.04 29.37
N ALA A 484 14.34 0.83 29.34
CA ALA A 484 15.75 0.51 29.55
C ALA A 484 16.03 -0.14 30.93
N SER A 485 15.24 0.20 31.93
CA SER A 485 15.41 -0.32 33.31
C SER A 485 14.51 -1.52 33.66
N ASN A 486 13.55 -1.89 32.79
CA ASN A 486 12.58 -2.94 33.14
C ASN A 486 13.14 -4.34 32.87
N PRO A 487 13.31 -5.19 33.90
CA PRO A 487 13.89 -6.52 33.74
C PRO A 487 13.00 -7.50 32.94
N ALA A 488 11.69 -7.29 32.89
CA ALA A 488 10.79 -8.14 32.11
C ALA A 488 10.96 -7.92 30.60
N VAL A 489 11.29 -6.70 30.19
CA VAL A 489 11.54 -6.31 28.79
C VAL A 489 12.97 -6.67 28.39
N ASN A 490 13.93 -6.43 29.27
CA ASN A 490 15.37 -6.67 29.02
C ASN A 490 15.81 -8.12 29.33
N LYS A 491 14.88 -9.06 29.30
CA LYS A 491 15.16 -10.46 29.64
C LYS A 491 16.07 -11.15 28.61
N LYS A 492 15.92 -10.82 27.32
CA LYS A 492 16.71 -11.42 26.23
C LYS A 492 17.70 -10.42 25.61
N ILE A 493 17.38 -9.15 25.64
CA ILE A 493 18.17 -8.07 25.02
C ILE A 493 18.40 -7.01 26.10
N ASP A 494 19.64 -6.80 26.48
CA ASP A 494 19.99 -5.80 27.51
C ASP A 494 19.93 -4.38 26.90
N GLY A 495 19.29 -3.47 27.63
CA GLY A 495 19.33 -2.05 27.38
C GLY A 495 18.54 -1.56 26.18
N LEU A 496 17.39 -2.14 25.91
CA LEU A 496 16.43 -1.60 24.93
C LEU A 496 16.15 -0.12 25.24
N GLU A 497 16.21 0.74 24.22
CA GLU A 497 16.01 2.22 24.29
C GLU A 497 16.88 2.94 25.34
N ARG A 498 18.07 2.42 25.65
CA ARG A 498 18.99 3.03 26.61
C ARG A 498 19.51 4.39 26.13
N HIS A 499 19.70 4.55 24.82
CA HIS A 499 20.20 5.77 24.20
C HIS A 499 19.09 6.57 23.50
N ALA A 500 17.83 6.29 23.80
CA ALA A 500 16.71 6.99 23.21
C ALA A 500 16.66 8.48 23.62
N LEU A 501 16.08 9.30 22.77
CA LEU A 501 15.68 10.67 23.07
C LEU A 501 14.18 10.70 23.30
N ASP A 502 13.74 11.16 24.47
CA ASP A 502 12.30 11.24 24.82
C ASP A 502 11.98 12.67 25.28
N GLN A 503 11.31 13.43 24.43
CA GLN A 503 11.04 14.84 24.61
C GLN A 503 9.57 15.20 24.39
N PHE A 504 9.16 16.35 24.94
CA PHE A 504 7.79 16.84 24.91
C PHE A 504 7.74 18.33 24.63
N GLY A 505 6.65 18.79 24.03
CA GLY A 505 6.37 20.21 23.84
C GLY A 505 5.40 20.46 22.68
N ALA A 506 5.09 21.72 22.40
CA ALA A 506 4.33 22.08 21.21
C ALA A 506 5.06 21.63 19.93
N ARG A 507 4.33 21.29 18.87
CA ARG A 507 4.95 20.87 17.59
C ARG A 507 5.93 21.90 17.04
N SER A 508 5.57 23.17 17.10
CA SER A 508 6.43 24.29 16.70
C SER A 508 7.74 24.38 17.49
N ALA A 509 7.80 23.79 18.68
CA ALA A 509 8.98 23.72 19.53
C ALA A 509 9.79 22.43 19.37
N ASN A 510 9.43 21.55 18.39
CA ASN A 510 10.14 20.31 18.17
C ASN A 510 11.66 20.55 18.01
N PRO A 511 12.51 19.93 18.84
CA PRO A 511 13.94 20.20 18.84
C PRO A 511 14.66 19.52 17.67
N PHE A 512 14.02 18.60 16.98
CA PHE A 512 14.68 17.82 15.93
C PHE A 512 14.68 18.54 14.59
N PHE A 513 13.54 19.06 14.15
CA PHE A 513 13.32 19.52 12.77
C PHE A 513 13.42 21.04 12.62
N VAL A 514 13.78 21.49 11.43
CA VAL A 514 13.73 22.91 11.06
C VAL A 514 12.33 23.45 11.30
N LYS A 515 11.30 22.68 10.88
CA LYS A 515 9.91 23.04 11.11
C LYS A 515 9.02 21.78 11.13
N GLU A 516 8.19 21.68 12.14
CA GLU A 516 7.04 20.78 12.14
C GLU A 516 5.77 21.63 12.26
N ALA A 517 4.87 21.54 11.29
CA ALA A 517 3.68 22.38 11.27
C ALA A 517 2.72 22.02 12.41
N ASP A 518 2.08 23.02 13.04
CA ASP A 518 1.23 22.81 14.22
C ASP A 518 -0.10 22.14 13.90
N GLY A 519 -0.76 22.54 12.80
CA GLY A 519 -2.06 22.02 12.41
C GLY A 519 -1.99 20.70 11.63
N ASP A 520 -2.91 19.78 11.88
CA ASP A 520 -2.98 18.52 11.14
C ASP A 520 -3.29 18.74 9.63
N ALA A 521 -3.92 19.85 9.28
CA ALA A 521 -4.16 20.25 7.88
C ALA A 521 -2.96 20.93 7.22
N ASP A 522 -1.99 21.36 8.01
CA ASP A 522 -0.84 22.17 7.55
C ASP A 522 0.44 21.35 7.34
N PHE A 523 0.34 20.02 7.35
CA PHE A 523 1.50 19.12 7.27
C PHE A 523 2.42 19.41 6.06
N LYS A 524 1.87 19.84 4.93
CA LYS A 524 2.65 20.28 3.75
C LYS A 524 3.64 21.43 4.03
N LYS A 525 3.49 22.13 5.15
CA LYS A 525 4.38 23.23 5.57
C LYS A 525 5.53 22.77 6.45
N SER A 526 5.69 21.47 6.68
CA SER A 526 6.77 20.90 7.48
C SER A 526 8.08 20.85 6.70
N ASP A 527 9.20 20.99 7.41
CA ASP A 527 10.55 20.78 6.92
C ASP A 527 11.28 19.83 7.89
N TYR A 528 11.46 18.59 7.48
CA TYR A 528 12.04 17.52 8.29
C TYR A 528 13.57 17.47 8.27
N HIS A 529 14.26 18.45 7.71
CA HIS A 529 15.70 18.59 7.93
C HIS A 529 15.97 18.82 9.42
N LEU A 530 17.01 18.19 9.92
CA LEU A 530 17.44 18.43 11.29
C LEU A 530 17.99 19.85 11.41
N LYS A 531 17.44 20.62 12.34
CA LYS A 531 17.94 21.98 12.59
C LYS A 531 19.34 21.99 13.18
N ALA A 532 20.03 23.11 13.06
CA ALA A 532 21.31 23.32 13.73
C ALA A 532 21.14 23.14 15.25
N GLY A 533 21.99 22.33 15.88
CA GLY A 533 21.88 22.02 17.31
C GLY A 533 20.80 20.99 17.67
N SER A 534 20.18 20.35 16.69
CA SER A 534 19.27 19.21 16.95
C SER A 534 20.00 18.10 17.72
N PRO A 535 19.42 17.58 18.82
CA PRO A 535 20.02 16.46 19.55
C PRO A 535 20.05 15.16 18.75
N ALA A 536 19.33 15.09 17.62
CA ALA A 536 19.33 13.96 16.71
C ALA A 536 20.56 13.94 15.77
N ARG A 537 21.31 15.06 15.67
CA ARG A 537 22.51 15.12 14.83
C ARG A 537 23.67 14.34 15.42
N GLY A 538 24.30 13.48 14.61
CA GLY A 538 25.48 12.70 14.97
C GLY A 538 25.28 11.79 16.19
N SER A 539 24.05 11.58 16.64
CA SER A 539 23.74 10.85 17.88
C SER A 539 23.16 9.46 17.63
N GLY A 540 23.04 9.05 16.36
CA GLY A 540 22.53 7.74 15.98
C GLY A 540 23.59 6.65 16.08
N LYS A 541 23.13 5.41 16.18
CA LYS A 541 23.96 4.20 16.07
C LYS A 541 24.53 4.09 14.66
N ALA A 542 25.76 3.66 14.56
CA ALA A 542 26.40 3.36 13.27
C ALA A 542 25.59 2.31 12.47
N LEU A 543 25.48 2.53 11.16
CA LEU A 543 24.67 1.68 10.30
C LEU A 543 25.39 0.38 9.91
N PRO A 544 24.69 -0.77 9.90
CA PRO A 544 25.17 -1.96 9.22
C PRO A 544 25.42 -1.70 7.73
N ALA A 545 26.38 -2.41 7.16
CA ALA A 545 26.79 -2.20 5.77
C ALA A 545 25.66 -2.37 4.74
N ASP A 546 24.79 -3.33 4.96
CA ASP A 546 23.63 -3.58 4.10
C ASP A 546 22.58 -2.46 4.19
N VAL A 547 22.35 -1.91 5.38
CA VAL A 547 21.44 -0.76 5.57
C VAL A 547 22.03 0.49 4.92
N ALA A 548 23.30 0.78 5.16
CA ALA A 548 23.98 1.93 4.54
C ALA A 548 23.93 1.85 3.01
N LYS A 549 24.23 0.68 2.44
CA LYS A 549 24.15 0.41 1.00
C LYS A 549 22.72 0.51 0.45
N ALA A 550 21.72 0.08 1.22
CA ALA A 550 20.33 0.21 0.80
C ALA A 550 19.90 1.69 0.71
N ILE A 551 20.32 2.52 1.68
CA ILE A 551 20.02 3.95 1.69
C ILE A 551 20.81 4.69 0.58
N ASP A 552 22.10 4.47 0.52
CA ASP A 552 23.00 5.09 -0.45
C ASP A 552 23.87 4.06 -1.18
N PRO A 553 23.40 3.52 -2.33
CA PRO A 553 24.16 2.54 -3.10
C PRO A 553 25.52 3.03 -3.60
N SER A 554 25.67 4.36 -3.76
CA SER A 554 26.93 4.98 -4.20
C SER A 554 27.97 5.04 -3.07
N GLY A 555 27.50 5.00 -1.81
CA GLY A 555 28.32 5.17 -0.63
C GLY A 555 29.00 6.54 -0.53
N THR A 556 28.48 7.56 -1.20
CA THR A 556 29.04 8.91 -1.20
C THR A 556 28.61 9.71 0.03
N THR A 557 27.36 9.57 0.44
CA THR A 557 26.74 10.35 1.51
C THR A 557 26.66 9.56 2.81
N VAL A 558 26.25 8.29 2.73
CA VAL A 558 26.04 7.43 3.91
C VAL A 558 27.14 6.36 3.96
N LYS A 559 27.93 6.41 5.03
CA LYS A 559 29.02 5.45 5.25
C LYS A 559 28.62 4.38 6.25
N PRO A 560 28.93 3.11 6.01
CA PRO A 560 28.76 2.08 7.02
C PRO A 560 29.70 2.30 8.21
N ASN A 561 29.28 1.85 9.38
CA ASN A 561 30.06 1.89 10.63
C ASN A 561 30.50 3.30 11.08
N ALA A 562 29.87 4.35 10.55
CA ALA A 562 30.08 5.73 11.00
C ALA A 562 28.87 6.21 11.81
N ALA A 563 29.10 7.12 12.75
CA ALA A 563 28.01 7.80 13.45
C ALA A 563 27.12 8.54 12.45
N VAL A 564 25.82 8.45 12.63
CA VAL A 564 24.83 9.04 11.73
C VAL A 564 23.86 9.93 12.50
N ASP A 565 23.16 10.77 11.79
CA ASP A 565 21.98 11.47 12.31
C ASP A 565 20.86 10.45 12.56
N ARG A 566 19.92 10.75 13.45
CA ARG A 566 18.66 10.01 13.55
C ARG A 566 17.64 10.57 12.55
N GLY A 567 16.65 9.75 12.17
CA GLY A 567 15.67 10.10 11.16
C GLY A 567 16.17 9.92 9.72
N ALA A 568 15.38 10.32 8.73
CA ALA A 568 15.69 10.18 7.32
C ALA A 568 17.00 10.88 6.93
N LEU A 569 17.90 10.18 6.24
CA LEU A 569 19.25 10.66 5.92
C LEU A 569 19.37 11.20 4.49
N VAL A 570 18.78 10.50 3.53
CA VAL A 570 18.82 10.86 2.11
C VAL A 570 17.39 10.79 1.60
N ASN A 571 16.72 11.92 1.51
CA ASN A 571 15.38 11.96 0.95
C ASN A 571 15.19 13.30 0.22
N PRO A 572 14.95 13.27 -1.11
CA PRO A 572 14.79 14.49 -1.90
C PRO A 572 13.56 15.32 -1.49
N MET A 573 12.63 14.71 -0.74
CA MET A 573 11.39 15.34 -0.26
C MET A 573 11.49 15.83 1.20
N MET A 574 12.69 15.99 1.76
CA MET A 574 12.84 16.48 3.14
C MET A 574 12.26 17.88 3.33
N LYS A 575 12.30 18.74 2.30
CA LYS A 575 11.57 19.99 2.27
C LYS A 575 10.14 19.76 1.86
N ALA A 576 9.19 20.26 2.63
CA ALA A 576 7.83 20.41 2.14
C ALA A 576 7.84 21.35 0.92
N GLN A 577 7.18 20.97 -0.12
CA GLN A 577 7.02 21.77 -1.33
C GLN A 577 6.04 22.92 -1.11
#